data_5321fc6d9c177857720cdc812c9b69ad
#
_entry.id   5321fc6d9c177857720cdc812c9b69ad
#
_cell.length_a   1.000
_cell.length_b   1.000
_cell.length_c   1.000
_cell.angle_alpha   90.00
_cell.angle_beta   90.00
_cell.angle_gamma   90.00
#
_symmetry.space_group_name_H-M   'P 1'
#
loop_
_entity.id
_entity.type
_entity.pdbx_description
1 polymer ?
#
loop_
_entity_poly.entity_id
_entity_poly.type
_entity_poly.pdbx_seq_one_letter_code
_entity_poly.pdbx_strand_id
1 'polypeptide(L)'
;MSKIPKIIHQLWIGDKPVPINLMNTWKEAHPDFEYIFWNEEEIKKRKFIFSCQEKIDDIVEINGKADIMRWEILKKMGGIFIDADSICLNPFDKQILSKDAFAGYENELLRPGLIATGTMGFPPEHIVPQKAVEWIQNNDVMLRDMNIPCVDKKIAWFSVGPGLLTRVVQENKLEKDIHIFPSHFFLPEHYTGRIYEGHEKIYAYQKWGSTKNSYDKMDNIEIPEYIKPPRQGVSILIPVYNTKASYIQECFQSIKEQIGLLLFEVVIVNDGSDTLHTRLLEGHIQNLAETSRWLKITYIKNEENKGLGYTLDKGLRACYFEHVFRMDADDIMLKHRIVQQLTFLQKHLDDCFLMGGQVQMFSEGSENRGTTHHTDISWEDWSTNEKMRKRHWVMNHPTYYLRKSKILECGSYDSSIHSMCEDFDLILRVLKKYGKIYNIPQVVLKYRLHPGQLTFNGGVKGGEYWKNVRNKMIEDILKD
;
A
#
# COMPACT_ATOMS: atom_id res chain seq x y z
N MET A 1 -1.84 21.10 22.26
CA MET A 1 -0.99 21.41 21.09
C MET A 1 0.27 20.59 21.25
N SER A 2 0.85 20.07 20.16
CA SER A 2 2.13 19.34 20.23
C SER A 2 3.23 20.25 20.80
N LYS A 3 4.06 19.70 21.68
CA LYS A 3 5.25 20.40 22.18
C LYS A 3 6.40 20.37 21.18
N ILE A 4 6.33 19.46 20.20
CA ILE A 4 7.33 19.31 19.14
C ILE A 4 7.11 20.45 18.12
N PRO A 5 8.12 21.28 17.85
CA PRO A 5 8.04 22.29 16.80
C PRO A 5 7.76 21.67 15.43
N LYS A 6 7.01 22.38 14.60
CA LYS A 6 6.76 21.98 13.21
C LYS A 6 8.00 22.25 12.35
N ILE A 7 9.08 21.55 12.63
CA ILE A 7 10.34 21.60 11.91
C ILE A 7 10.72 20.17 11.51
N ILE A 8 11.03 19.96 10.24
CA ILE A 8 11.62 18.71 9.74
C ILE A 8 13.10 18.96 9.47
N HIS A 9 13.93 18.11 10.05
CA HIS A 9 15.38 18.11 9.85
C HIS A 9 15.78 16.87 9.06
N GLN A 10 16.51 17.06 7.97
CA GLN A 10 17.26 16.01 7.30
C GLN A 10 18.70 16.44 7.12
N LEU A 11 19.65 15.54 7.29
CA LEU A 11 21.08 15.86 7.26
C LEU A 11 21.79 14.96 6.26
N TRP A 12 22.65 15.58 5.44
CA TRP A 12 23.54 14.89 4.54
C TRP A 12 24.87 15.61 4.47
N ILE A 13 25.94 14.93 4.84
CA ILE A 13 27.32 15.44 4.86
C ILE A 13 28.24 14.49 4.09
N GLY A 14 29.37 15.03 3.60
CA GLY A 14 30.36 14.29 2.83
C GLY A 14 30.05 14.22 1.33
N ASP A 15 30.85 13.45 0.59
CA ASP A 15 30.97 13.52 -0.88
C ASP A 15 29.96 12.63 -1.64
N LYS A 16 29.12 11.88 -0.97
CA LYS A 16 28.16 11.02 -1.63
C LYS A 16 26.96 11.80 -2.19
N PRO A 17 26.39 11.35 -3.32
CA PRO A 17 25.22 12.00 -3.92
C PRO A 17 24.06 12.18 -2.93
N VAL A 18 23.49 13.37 -2.88
CA VAL A 18 22.35 13.69 -2.00
C VAL A 18 21.08 13.01 -2.52
N PRO A 19 20.34 12.24 -1.70
CA PRO A 19 19.10 11.60 -2.11
C PRO A 19 17.92 12.60 -2.18
N ILE A 20 18.07 13.64 -2.96
CA ILE A 20 17.15 14.79 -2.98
C ILE A 20 15.71 14.42 -3.34
N ASN A 21 15.53 13.43 -4.21
CA ASN A 21 14.21 12.91 -4.59
C ASN A 21 13.49 12.26 -3.41
N LEU A 22 14.20 11.54 -2.54
CA LEU A 22 13.64 10.93 -1.33
C LEU A 22 13.31 12.02 -0.29
N MET A 23 14.23 12.94 -0.09
CA MET A 23 14.09 14.05 0.84
C MET A 23 12.91 14.97 0.48
N ASN A 24 12.70 15.24 -0.79
CA ASN A 24 11.59 16.06 -1.27
C ASN A 24 10.22 15.47 -0.93
N THR A 25 10.09 14.15 -0.80
CA THR A 25 8.81 13.54 -0.39
C THR A 25 8.34 14.05 0.97
N TRP A 26 9.27 14.31 1.90
CA TRP A 26 8.98 14.86 3.22
C TRP A 26 8.61 16.34 3.17
N LYS A 27 9.37 17.11 2.39
CA LYS A 27 9.13 18.54 2.20
C LYS A 27 7.76 18.82 1.56
N GLU A 28 7.42 18.06 0.52
CA GLU A 28 6.15 18.19 -0.21
C GLU A 28 4.94 17.74 0.62
N ALA A 29 5.11 16.69 1.43
CA ALA A 29 4.03 16.17 2.27
C ALA A 29 3.71 17.05 3.49
N HIS A 30 4.62 17.98 3.86
CA HIS A 30 4.47 18.84 5.05
C HIS A 30 4.68 20.33 4.71
N PRO A 31 3.80 20.93 3.89
CA PRO A 31 3.96 22.31 3.44
C PRO A 31 3.82 23.35 4.56
N ASP A 32 3.26 22.96 5.71
CA ASP A 32 3.09 23.78 6.90
C ASP A 32 4.21 23.62 7.95
N PHE A 33 5.26 22.86 7.61
CA PHE A 33 6.46 22.72 8.44
C PHE A 33 7.61 23.53 7.87
N GLU A 34 8.46 24.07 8.74
CA GLU A 34 9.78 24.51 8.35
C GLU A 34 10.61 23.28 7.98
N TYR A 35 11.17 23.25 6.77
CA TYR A 35 12.04 22.16 6.31
C TYR A 35 13.50 22.65 6.29
N ILE A 36 14.36 21.97 7.02
CA ILE A 36 15.79 22.31 7.11
C ILE A 36 16.61 21.13 6.58
N PHE A 37 17.28 21.37 5.47
CA PHE A 37 18.29 20.47 4.95
C PHE A 37 19.67 20.86 5.51
N TRP A 38 20.19 20.04 6.41
CA TRP A 38 21.50 20.22 7.01
C TRP A 38 22.60 19.66 6.13
N ASN A 39 23.54 20.48 5.75
CA ASN A 39 24.80 20.15 5.11
C ASN A 39 25.88 21.11 5.63
N GLU A 40 27.10 20.98 5.16
CA GLU A 40 28.21 21.83 5.61
C GLU A 40 27.95 23.34 5.38
N GLU A 41 27.25 23.65 4.28
CA GLU A 41 26.90 25.05 3.94
C GLU A 41 25.85 25.61 4.89
N GLU A 42 24.76 24.85 5.13
CA GLU A 42 23.67 25.30 6.00
C GLU A 42 24.14 25.42 7.49
N ILE A 43 24.99 24.48 7.93
CA ILE A 43 25.63 24.54 9.25
C ILE A 43 26.42 25.85 9.40
N LYS A 44 27.25 26.17 8.40
CA LYS A 44 28.04 27.41 8.39
C LYS A 44 27.17 28.67 8.33
N LYS A 45 26.17 28.68 7.48
CA LYS A 45 25.20 29.77 7.31
C LYS A 45 24.44 30.06 8.60
N ARG A 46 23.98 29.04 9.30
CA ARG A 46 23.28 29.15 10.59
C ARG A 46 24.23 29.42 11.75
N LYS A 47 25.53 29.35 11.53
CA LYS A 47 26.57 29.45 12.59
C LYS A 47 26.28 28.47 13.72
N PHE A 48 25.83 27.24 13.35
CA PHE A 48 25.51 26.23 14.34
C PHE A 48 26.80 25.66 14.94
N ILE A 49 26.95 25.76 16.25
CA ILE A 49 28.11 25.27 16.98
C ILE A 49 27.72 24.00 17.70
N PHE A 50 28.46 22.93 17.41
CA PHE A 50 28.31 21.62 18.06
C PHE A 50 29.17 21.59 19.34
N SER A 51 28.54 21.20 20.45
CA SER A 51 29.24 21.02 21.72
C SER A 51 30.10 19.76 21.75
N CYS A 52 29.80 18.80 20.87
CA CYS A 52 30.56 17.55 20.69
C CYS A 52 31.50 17.61 19.48
N GLN A 53 31.99 18.77 19.06
CA GLN A 53 32.78 18.90 17.83
C GLN A 53 34.00 17.96 17.81
N GLU A 54 34.74 17.82 18.91
CA GLU A 54 35.87 16.88 19.00
C GLU A 54 35.45 15.44 18.71
N LYS A 55 34.30 15.01 19.23
CA LYS A 55 33.77 13.66 18.98
C LYS A 55 33.35 13.48 17.53
N ILE A 56 32.79 14.51 16.89
CA ILE A 56 32.46 14.52 15.46
C ILE A 56 33.72 14.38 14.62
N ASP A 57 34.81 15.05 15.03
CA ASP A 57 36.08 14.99 14.30
C ASP A 57 36.78 13.64 14.46
N ASP A 58 36.71 13.05 15.65
CA ASP A 58 37.31 11.76 15.98
C ASP A 58 36.67 10.57 15.33
N ILE A 59 35.34 10.58 15.17
CA ILE A 59 34.61 9.44 14.61
C ILE A 59 34.80 9.34 13.09
N VAL A 60 35.20 8.17 12.61
CA VAL A 60 35.55 7.94 11.19
C VAL A 60 34.31 7.75 10.33
N GLU A 61 33.32 7.06 10.86
CA GLU A 61 32.11 6.75 10.12
C GLU A 61 31.25 8.00 9.91
N ILE A 62 30.93 8.30 8.66
CA ILE A 62 30.12 9.47 8.29
C ILE A 62 28.72 9.42 8.92
N ASN A 63 28.11 8.25 9.04
CA ASN A 63 26.85 8.05 9.73
C ASN A 63 26.96 8.32 11.24
N GLY A 64 28.11 8.01 11.85
CA GLY A 64 28.36 8.35 13.25
C GLY A 64 28.46 9.85 13.47
N LYS A 65 29.14 10.60 12.57
CA LYS A 65 29.14 12.07 12.58
C LYS A 65 27.73 12.62 12.51
N ALA A 66 26.92 12.10 11.58
CA ALA A 66 25.53 12.49 11.41
C ALA A 66 24.67 12.20 12.65
N ASP A 67 24.88 11.05 13.30
CA ASP A 67 24.17 10.70 14.53
C ASP A 67 24.51 11.66 15.70
N ILE A 68 25.75 12.06 15.87
CA ILE A 68 26.12 13.04 16.88
C ILE A 68 25.48 14.40 16.57
N MET A 69 25.56 14.87 15.32
CA MET A 69 24.97 16.16 14.92
C MET A 69 23.45 16.15 15.12
N ARG A 70 22.77 15.05 14.82
CA ARG A 70 21.33 14.85 15.02
C ARG A 70 20.91 15.11 16.46
N TRP A 71 21.65 14.58 17.44
CA TRP A 71 21.34 14.77 18.85
C TRP A 71 21.45 16.23 19.27
N GLU A 72 22.48 16.94 18.81
CA GLU A 72 22.65 18.36 19.14
C GLU A 72 21.63 19.27 18.47
N ILE A 73 21.25 18.95 17.22
CA ILE A 73 20.19 19.68 16.52
C ILE A 73 18.85 19.50 17.27
N LEU A 74 18.48 18.28 17.62
CA LEU A 74 17.25 18.00 18.34
C LEU A 74 17.27 18.59 19.76
N LYS A 75 18.39 18.52 20.47
CA LYS A 75 18.53 19.14 21.78
C LYS A 75 18.26 20.65 21.71
N LYS A 76 18.86 21.35 20.75
CA LYS A 76 18.84 22.81 20.67
C LYS A 76 17.56 23.36 20.03
N MET A 77 17.08 22.73 18.98
CA MET A 77 15.97 23.23 18.16
C MET A 77 14.65 22.44 18.37
N GLY A 78 14.75 21.24 18.86
CA GLY A 78 13.60 20.31 18.80
C GLY A 78 13.23 19.98 17.35
N GLY A 79 11.98 19.62 17.11
CA GLY A 79 11.48 19.25 15.78
C GLY A 79 11.52 17.74 15.54
N ILE A 80 11.37 17.36 14.28
CA ILE A 80 11.36 15.97 13.84
C ILE A 80 12.59 15.74 12.96
N PHE A 81 13.44 14.82 13.36
CA PHE A 81 14.59 14.40 12.58
C PHE A 81 14.26 13.14 11.79
N ILE A 82 14.61 13.13 10.51
CA ILE A 82 14.30 12.05 9.57
C ILE A 82 15.56 11.74 8.76
N ASP A 83 15.89 10.45 8.63
CA ASP A 83 17.02 10.05 7.80
C ASP A 83 16.81 10.48 6.33
N ALA A 84 17.87 10.96 5.68
CA ALA A 84 17.81 11.47 4.32
C ALA A 84 17.45 10.41 3.27
N ASP A 85 17.75 9.14 3.55
CA ASP A 85 17.41 7.97 2.70
C ASP A 85 16.04 7.37 3.04
N SER A 86 15.16 8.16 3.66
CA SER A 86 13.78 7.83 3.98
C SER A 86 12.79 8.50 3.03
N ILE A 87 11.72 7.79 2.70
CA ILE A 87 10.60 8.25 1.86
C ILE A 87 9.39 8.53 2.76
N CYS A 88 8.74 9.67 2.60
CA CYS A 88 7.47 9.96 3.22
C CYS A 88 6.35 9.20 2.52
N LEU A 89 5.68 8.29 3.22
CA LEU A 89 4.52 7.56 2.70
C LEU A 89 3.20 8.22 3.08
N ASN A 90 3.14 8.78 4.28
CA ASN A 90 1.98 9.54 4.75
C ASN A 90 2.46 10.74 5.57
N PRO A 91 1.84 11.92 5.43
CA PRO A 91 2.15 13.06 6.28
C PRO A 91 1.84 12.75 7.74
N PHE A 92 2.62 13.34 8.65
CA PHE A 92 2.37 13.24 10.07
C PHE A 92 1.01 13.86 10.42
N ASP A 93 0.20 13.09 11.08
CA ASP A 93 -1.13 13.47 11.52
C ASP A 93 -1.24 13.56 13.05
N LYS A 94 -2.46 13.67 13.56
CA LYS A 94 -2.71 13.75 15.00
C LYS A 94 -2.17 12.54 15.78
N GLN A 95 -2.05 11.36 15.16
CA GLN A 95 -1.52 10.16 15.83
C GLN A 95 -0.06 10.35 16.24
N ILE A 96 0.74 10.96 15.37
CA ILE A 96 2.15 11.30 15.65
C ILE A 96 2.25 12.62 16.43
N LEU A 97 1.61 13.68 15.92
CA LEU A 97 1.79 15.04 16.43
C LEU A 97 1.12 15.32 17.78
N SER A 98 0.31 14.40 18.31
CA SER A 98 -0.22 14.51 19.69
C SER A 98 0.80 14.09 20.75
N LYS A 99 1.91 13.46 20.37
CA LYS A 99 2.94 13.02 21.32
C LYS A 99 3.86 14.16 21.70
N ASP A 100 4.28 14.19 22.96
CA ASP A 100 5.22 15.18 23.45
C ASP A 100 6.65 14.90 23.01
N ALA A 101 7.00 13.61 22.82
CA ALA A 101 8.23 13.13 22.20
C ALA A 101 7.98 11.73 21.63
N PHE A 102 8.68 11.36 20.55
CA PHE A 102 8.51 10.04 19.95
C PHE A 102 9.75 9.53 19.22
N ALA A 103 9.83 8.21 19.10
CA ALA A 103 10.67 7.44 18.17
C ALA A 103 9.90 6.17 17.74
N GLY A 104 10.54 5.26 17.02
CA GLY A 104 9.98 3.95 16.68
C GLY A 104 10.95 2.81 17.04
N TYR A 105 10.43 1.61 17.25
CA TYR A 105 11.30 0.44 17.33
C TYR A 105 11.96 0.14 15.98
N GLU A 106 13.15 -0.47 15.97
CA GLU A 106 13.78 -0.93 14.74
C GLU A 106 13.05 -2.15 14.17
N ASN A 107 12.89 -3.19 14.99
CA ASN A 107 12.07 -4.36 14.67
C ASN A 107 11.88 -5.20 15.95
N GLU A 108 10.65 -5.37 16.37
CA GLU A 108 10.30 -6.00 17.65
C GLU A 108 10.66 -7.50 17.71
N LEU A 109 10.75 -8.14 16.54
CA LEU A 109 11.00 -9.57 16.45
C LEU A 109 12.48 -9.90 16.22
N LEU A 110 13.15 -9.12 15.39
CA LEU A 110 14.56 -9.34 15.04
C LEU A 110 15.51 -8.67 16.02
N ARG A 111 15.11 -7.53 16.58
CA ARG A 111 15.89 -6.75 17.56
C ARG A 111 14.98 -6.23 18.69
N PRO A 112 14.49 -7.13 19.57
CA PRO A 112 13.57 -6.75 20.64
C PRO A 112 14.10 -5.60 21.50
N GLY A 113 13.30 -4.55 21.68
CA GLY A 113 13.61 -3.41 22.53
C GLY A 113 14.57 -2.38 21.94
N LEU A 114 15.13 -2.58 20.75
CA LEU A 114 15.98 -1.61 20.11
C LEU A 114 15.15 -0.46 19.52
N ILE A 115 15.49 0.78 19.92
CA ILE A 115 14.83 2.00 19.46
C ILE A 115 15.65 2.60 18.31
N ALA A 116 15.01 2.79 17.15
CA ALA A 116 15.64 3.37 15.97
C ALA A 116 15.75 4.89 16.05
N THR A 117 16.77 5.46 15.39
CA THR A 117 17.01 6.89 15.30
C THR A 117 16.60 7.51 13.96
N GLY A 118 16.14 6.69 13.01
CA GLY A 118 15.83 7.13 11.64
C GLY A 118 14.68 8.12 11.52
N THR A 119 13.71 8.07 12.45
CA THR A 119 12.60 9.02 12.54
C THR A 119 12.25 9.23 14.01
N MET A 120 12.47 10.43 14.52
CA MET A 120 12.17 10.77 15.91
C MET A 120 11.89 12.26 16.09
N GLY A 121 11.05 12.59 17.07
CA GLY A 121 10.63 13.96 17.34
C GLY A 121 10.73 14.33 18.82
N PHE A 122 11.23 15.53 19.09
CA PHE A 122 11.41 16.06 20.44
C PHE A 122 11.11 17.57 20.51
N PRO A 123 10.62 18.08 21.64
CA PRO A 123 10.69 19.51 21.92
C PRO A 123 12.15 19.94 22.19
N PRO A 124 12.48 21.24 22.04
CA PRO A 124 13.77 21.74 22.43
C PRO A 124 14.09 21.43 23.92
N GLU A 125 15.34 21.18 24.21
CA GLU A 125 15.82 20.86 25.56
C GLU A 125 15.12 19.65 26.21
N HIS A 126 14.66 18.71 25.40
CA HIS A 126 14.06 17.45 25.92
C HIS A 126 15.14 16.58 26.59
N ILE A 127 14.77 15.91 27.68
CA ILE A 127 15.72 15.14 28.52
C ILE A 127 16.45 14.04 27.72
N VAL A 128 15.81 13.39 26.73
CA VAL A 128 16.43 12.31 25.94
C VAL A 128 17.59 12.83 25.08
N PRO A 129 17.45 13.84 24.19
CA PRO A 129 18.59 14.43 23.49
C PRO A 129 19.64 15.03 24.42
N GLN A 130 19.25 15.63 25.56
CA GLN A 130 20.19 16.13 26.54
C GLN A 130 21.08 15.01 27.07
N LYS A 131 20.50 13.91 27.53
CA LYS A 131 21.24 12.75 28.04
C LYS A 131 22.08 12.06 26.97
N ALA A 132 21.63 12.04 25.73
CA ALA A 132 22.41 11.50 24.60
C ALA A 132 23.69 12.38 24.40
N VAL A 133 23.55 13.70 24.34
CA VAL A 133 24.68 14.61 24.20
C VAL A 133 25.63 14.54 25.42
N GLU A 134 25.08 14.51 26.64
CA GLU A 134 25.87 14.33 27.87
C GLU A 134 26.68 13.03 27.86
N TRP A 135 26.06 11.93 27.40
CA TRP A 135 26.77 10.67 27.30
C TRP A 135 27.89 10.72 26.26
N ILE A 136 27.67 11.32 25.07
CA ILE A 136 28.68 11.49 24.01
C ILE A 136 29.86 12.32 24.52
N GLN A 137 29.60 13.41 25.25
CA GLN A 137 30.67 14.29 25.81
C GLN A 137 31.57 13.55 26.80
N ASN A 138 30.98 12.69 27.63
CA ASN A 138 31.67 12.06 28.76
C ASN A 138 32.24 10.65 28.46
N ASN A 139 31.99 10.10 27.27
CA ASN A 139 32.43 8.76 26.95
C ASN A 139 33.25 8.70 25.65
N ASP A 140 34.01 7.62 25.50
CA ASP A 140 34.66 7.33 24.24
C ASP A 140 33.61 6.78 23.25
N VAL A 141 33.43 7.48 22.12
CA VAL A 141 32.51 7.08 21.04
C VAL A 141 33.13 6.03 20.11
N MET A 142 34.45 5.82 20.19
CA MET A 142 35.25 4.87 19.42
C MET A 142 35.45 3.57 20.17
N LEU A 143 34.40 3.00 20.74
CA LEU A 143 34.44 1.78 21.54
C LEU A 143 35.16 0.63 20.79
N ARG A 144 36.47 0.45 21.13
CA ARG A 144 37.33 -0.58 20.51
C ARG A 144 37.27 -1.93 21.20
N ASP A 145 36.71 -1.98 22.41
CA ASP A 145 36.75 -3.17 23.24
C ASP A 145 35.35 -3.52 23.71
N MET A 146 34.73 -4.45 23.00
CA MET A 146 33.49 -5.04 23.47
C MET A 146 33.48 -6.52 23.12
N ASN A 147 33.46 -7.36 24.15
CA ASN A 147 33.06 -8.76 24.08
C ASN A 147 31.58 -8.94 23.67
N ILE A 148 31.08 -8.02 22.83
CA ILE A 148 29.78 -8.15 22.17
C ILE A 148 30.07 -8.75 20.81
N PRO A 149 29.40 -9.84 20.40
CA PRO A 149 29.49 -10.33 19.04
C PRO A 149 28.95 -9.23 18.11
N CYS A 150 29.82 -8.33 17.67
CA CYS A 150 29.51 -7.39 16.60
C CYS A 150 29.37 -8.18 15.32
N VAL A 151 28.16 -8.49 14.92
CA VAL A 151 27.83 -9.07 13.62
C VAL A 151 28.22 -8.07 12.50
N ASP A 152 28.28 -6.77 12.82
CA ASP A 152 28.73 -5.71 11.92
C ASP A 152 29.76 -4.81 12.62
N LYS A 153 30.90 -4.60 12.01
CA LYS A 153 32.02 -3.75 12.46
C LYS A 153 31.69 -2.24 12.54
N LYS A 154 30.42 -1.86 12.68
CA LYS A 154 29.96 -0.45 12.70
C LYS A 154 29.78 0.00 14.14
N ILE A 155 30.82 0.58 14.70
CA ILE A 155 30.88 1.10 16.06
C ILE A 155 29.85 2.21 16.30
N ALA A 156 29.70 3.12 15.33
CA ALA A 156 28.82 4.28 15.41
C ALA A 156 27.35 3.93 15.71
N TRP A 157 26.83 2.88 15.08
CA TRP A 157 25.48 2.42 15.31
C TRP A 157 25.19 2.13 16.81
N PHE A 158 26.15 1.58 17.53
CA PHE A 158 26.00 1.20 18.92
C PHE A 158 26.30 2.38 19.87
N SER A 159 27.32 3.16 19.56
CA SER A 159 27.82 4.20 20.48
C SER A 159 27.05 5.52 20.41
N VAL A 160 26.61 5.96 19.23
CA VAL A 160 25.99 7.27 19.01
C VAL A 160 24.61 7.24 18.33
N GLY A 161 24.24 6.09 17.73
CA GLY A 161 22.98 5.89 17.03
C GLY A 161 21.91 5.16 17.87
N PRO A 162 21.20 4.18 17.28
CA PRO A 162 20.12 3.42 17.93
C PRO A 162 20.50 2.77 19.27
N GLY A 163 21.73 2.27 19.39
CA GLY A 163 22.24 1.72 20.63
C GLY A 163 22.30 2.75 21.76
N LEU A 164 22.74 3.98 21.47
CA LEU A 164 22.75 5.07 22.45
C LEU A 164 21.34 5.46 22.88
N LEU A 165 20.40 5.64 21.92
CA LEU A 165 19.02 5.99 22.25
C LEU A 165 18.41 4.97 23.20
N THR A 166 18.54 3.69 22.87
CA THR A 166 18.02 2.60 23.69
C THR A 166 18.60 2.62 25.10
N ARG A 167 19.91 2.78 25.21
CA ARG A 167 20.63 2.89 26.49
C ARG A 167 20.17 4.08 27.31
N VAL A 168 20.11 5.27 26.71
CA VAL A 168 19.69 6.50 27.39
C VAL A 168 18.29 6.34 27.97
N VAL A 169 17.35 5.78 27.20
CA VAL A 169 15.98 5.57 27.66
C VAL A 169 15.94 4.58 28.81
N GLN A 170 16.63 3.44 28.71
CA GLN A 170 16.58 2.37 29.70
C GLN A 170 17.36 2.73 30.99
N GLU A 171 18.61 3.20 30.89
CA GLU A 171 19.45 3.48 32.05
C GLU A 171 18.93 4.67 32.86
N ASN A 172 18.31 5.65 32.22
CA ASN A 172 17.72 6.80 32.89
C ASN A 172 16.23 6.65 33.21
N LYS A 173 15.60 5.49 32.89
CA LYS A 173 14.18 5.18 33.12
C LYS A 173 13.23 6.19 32.49
N LEU A 174 13.51 6.55 31.23
CA LEU A 174 12.78 7.58 30.48
C LEU A 174 11.67 7.02 29.61
N GLU A 175 11.21 5.80 29.82
CA GLU A 175 10.15 5.15 29.03
C GLU A 175 8.82 5.93 29.08
N LYS A 176 8.62 6.77 30.09
CA LYS A 176 7.44 7.62 30.23
C LYS A 176 7.58 8.96 29.52
N ASP A 177 8.81 9.37 29.23
CA ASP A 177 9.13 10.68 28.65
C ASP A 177 9.17 10.65 27.11
N ILE A 178 9.15 9.46 26.51
CA ILE A 178 9.15 9.26 25.07
C ILE A 178 8.15 8.18 24.67
N HIS A 179 7.35 8.43 23.63
CA HIS A 179 6.47 7.43 23.04
C HIS A 179 7.21 6.64 21.96
N ILE A 180 7.30 5.32 22.11
CA ILE A 180 7.94 4.46 21.10
C ILE A 180 6.84 3.80 20.27
N PHE A 181 6.78 4.17 18.99
CA PHE A 181 5.85 3.57 18.04
C PHE A 181 6.33 2.19 17.58
N PRO A 182 5.41 1.30 17.18
CA PRO A 182 5.75 0.07 16.49
C PRO A 182 6.65 0.33 15.26
N SER A 183 7.54 -0.61 14.98
CA SER A 183 8.55 -0.45 13.91
C SER A 183 7.95 -0.13 12.55
N HIS A 184 6.81 -0.72 12.21
CA HIS A 184 6.16 -0.52 10.92
C HIS A 184 5.75 0.93 10.64
N PHE A 185 5.62 1.79 11.65
CA PHE A 185 5.32 3.21 11.45
C PHE A 185 6.38 3.89 10.59
N PHE A 186 7.66 3.55 10.79
CA PHE A 186 8.78 4.22 10.13
C PHE A 186 9.72 3.26 9.38
N LEU A 187 9.70 1.97 9.73
CA LEU A 187 10.57 0.92 9.20
C LEU A 187 9.76 -0.32 8.81
N PRO A 188 8.83 -0.22 7.84
CA PRO A 188 7.97 -1.33 7.44
C PRO A 188 8.74 -2.48 6.77
N GLU A 189 9.92 -2.21 6.23
CA GLU A 189 10.85 -3.22 5.73
C GLU A 189 12.16 -3.15 6.51
N HIS A 190 12.51 -4.24 7.16
CA HIS A 190 13.81 -4.39 7.80
C HIS A 190 14.88 -4.74 6.75
N TYR A 191 16.13 -4.34 6.97
CA TYR A 191 17.22 -4.56 6.02
C TYR A 191 17.46 -6.04 5.66
N THR A 192 17.01 -6.98 6.49
CA THR A 192 17.06 -8.43 6.22
C THR A 192 16.00 -8.91 5.23
N GLY A 193 15.15 -8.00 4.71
CA GLY A 193 14.06 -8.32 3.80
C GLY A 193 12.75 -8.73 4.49
N ARG A 194 12.68 -8.67 5.82
CA ARG A 194 11.41 -8.86 6.52
C ARG A 194 10.53 -7.63 6.34
N ILE A 195 9.33 -7.84 5.83
CA ILE A 195 8.36 -6.78 5.55
C ILE A 195 7.23 -6.86 6.58
N TYR A 196 6.73 -5.69 6.98
CA TYR A 196 5.50 -5.57 7.76
C TYR A 196 4.30 -5.95 6.89
N GLU A 197 3.54 -6.91 7.36
CA GLU A 197 2.36 -7.45 6.68
C GLU A 197 1.04 -6.94 7.28
N GLY A 198 1.10 -5.93 8.15
CA GLY A 198 -0.06 -5.35 8.81
C GLY A 198 -0.71 -4.20 8.05
N HIS A 199 -1.77 -3.58 8.64
CA HIS A 199 -2.61 -2.51 8.02
C HIS A 199 -2.59 -1.20 8.74
N GLU A 200 -1.86 -1.12 9.84
CA GLU A 200 -1.71 0.15 10.51
C GLU A 200 -0.99 1.11 9.59
N LYS A 201 -1.23 2.38 9.77
CA LYS A 201 -0.68 3.43 8.93
C LYS A 201 0.84 3.44 9.00
N ILE A 202 1.48 3.45 7.83
CA ILE A 202 2.93 3.56 7.67
C ILE A 202 3.23 5.01 7.30
N TYR A 203 4.17 5.66 7.97
CA TYR A 203 4.54 7.07 7.71
C TYR A 203 5.81 7.19 6.89
N ALA A 204 6.74 6.26 7.05
CA ALA A 204 8.04 6.30 6.40
C ALA A 204 8.45 4.95 5.81
N TYR A 205 9.29 4.99 4.79
CA TYR A 205 9.97 3.83 4.24
C TYR A 205 11.47 4.09 4.15
N GLN A 206 12.27 3.27 4.83
CA GLN A 206 13.72 3.44 4.92
C GLN A 206 14.44 2.63 3.84
N LYS A 207 15.40 3.25 3.14
CA LYS A 207 16.20 2.58 2.12
C LYS A 207 17.40 1.80 2.66
N TRP A 208 17.77 2.03 3.92
CA TRP A 208 18.90 1.37 4.58
C TRP A 208 20.25 1.60 3.87
N GLY A 209 20.48 2.81 3.38
CA GLY A 209 21.62 3.17 2.56
C GLY A 209 22.98 2.79 3.13
N SER A 210 23.20 3.07 4.42
CA SER A 210 24.44 2.70 5.11
C SER A 210 24.59 1.18 5.27
N THR A 211 23.50 0.49 5.62
CA THR A 211 23.50 -0.95 5.86
C THR A 211 23.65 -1.76 4.57
N LYS A 212 22.96 -1.32 3.50
CA LYS A 212 23.02 -1.94 2.17
C LYS A 212 24.20 -1.45 1.33
N ASN A 213 25.03 -0.53 1.86
CA ASN A 213 26.16 0.11 1.15
C ASN A 213 25.76 0.67 -0.21
N SER A 214 24.65 1.40 -0.27
CA SER A 214 24.00 1.84 -1.52
C SER A 214 23.97 3.37 -1.70
N TYR A 215 24.68 4.14 -0.87
CA TYR A 215 24.71 5.61 -0.95
C TYR A 215 25.15 6.16 -2.30
N ASP A 216 26.04 5.46 -3.01
CA ASP A 216 26.51 5.86 -4.36
C ASP A 216 25.42 5.83 -5.44
N LYS A 217 24.26 5.28 -5.14
CA LYS A 217 23.14 5.10 -6.09
C LYS A 217 21.87 5.79 -5.64
N MET A 218 21.94 6.57 -4.56
CA MET A 218 20.74 7.15 -3.94
C MET A 218 20.12 8.31 -4.73
N ASP A 219 20.92 9.04 -5.52
CA ASP A 219 20.46 10.11 -6.39
C ASP A 219 19.59 9.62 -7.57
N ASN A 220 19.81 8.38 -7.99
CA ASN A 220 19.12 7.74 -9.11
C ASN A 220 18.08 6.70 -8.70
N ILE A 221 17.73 6.64 -7.41
CA ILE A 221 16.67 5.74 -6.96
C ILE A 221 15.34 6.32 -7.42
N GLU A 222 14.76 5.66 -8.41
CA GLU A 222 13.32 5.80 -8.66
C GLU A 222 12.60 5.38 -7.39
N ILE A 223 11.78 6.28 -6.84
CA ILE A 223 10.83 5.92 -5.80
C ILE A 223 9.84 5.00 -6.50
N PRO A 224 9.85 3.70 -6.20
CA PRO A 224 8.91 2.81 -6.85
C PRO A 224 7.51 3.35 -6.58
N GLU A 225 6.69 3.42 -7.60
CA GLU A 225 5.38 4.06 -7.51
C GLU A 225 4.47 3.35 -6.48
N TYR A 226 4.70 2.06 -6.22
CA TYR A 226 4.04 1.30 -5.15
C TYR A 226 4.51 1.68 -3.73
N ILE A 227 5.63 2.44 -3.58
CA ILE A 227 6.13 2.97 -2.30
C ILE A 227 5.69 4.43 -2.10
N LYS A 228 5.35 5.17 -3.16
CA LYS A 228 4.62 6.44 -2.99
C LYS A 228 3.39 6.14 -2.16
N PRO A 229 3.10 6.95 -1.10
CA PRO A 229 1.97 6.65 -0.24
C PRO A 229 0.80 6.33 -1.16
N PRO A 230 0.12 5.22 -0.93
CA PRO A 230 -1.16 5.07 -1.58
C PRO A 230 -2.02 6.19 -1.01
N ARG A 231 -2.01 7.36 -1.66
CA ARG A 231 -3.18 8.25 -1.57
C ARG A 231 -4.43 7.44 -1.93
N GLN A 232 -4.23 6.17 -2.31
CA GLN A 232 -5.23 5.29 -2.85
C GLN A 232 -4.90 3.86 -2.44
N GLY A 233 -5.44 3.39 -1.33
CA GLY A 233 -5.60 1.96 -1.09
C GLY A 233 -6.50 1.37 -2.18
N VAL A 234 -6.65 0.06 -2.19
CA VAL A 234 -7.53 -0.62 -3.13
C VAL A 234 -8.66 -1.33 -2.41
N SER A 235 -9.85 -1.32 -2.98
CA SER A 235 -10.97 -2.14 -2.53
C SER A 235 -11.07 -3.36 -3.43
N ILE A 236 -11.22 -4.54 -2.83
CA ILE A 236 -11.53 -5.77 -3.54
C ILE A 236 -13.02 -6.05 -3.34
N LEU A 237 -13.79 -6.01 -4.41
CA LEU A 237 -15.25 -6.20 -4.40
C LEU A 237 -15.62 -7.62 -4.77
N ILE A 238 -16.32 -8.32 -3.86
CA ILE A 238 -16.68 -9.74 -4.00
C ILE A 238 -18.19 -9.92 -3.77
N PRO A 239 -18.97 -10.16 -4.82
CA PRO A 239 -20.34 -10.61 -4.70
C PRO A 239 -20.37 -12.09 -4.33
N VAL A 240 -21.32 -12.51 -3.46
CA VAL A 240 -21.45 -13.88 -2.99
C VAL A 240 -22.93 -14.30 -3.02
N TYR A 241 -23.24 -15.41 -3.66
CA TYR A 241 -24.55 -16.04 -3.60
C TYR A 241 -24.44 -17.56 -3.61
N ASN A 242 -24.80 -18.22 -2.51
CA ASN A 242 -24.78 -19.68 -2.35
C ASN A 242 -23.45 -20.34 -2.82
N THR A 243 -22.33 -19.67 -2.64
CA THR A 243 -21.02 -20.16 -3.06
C THR A 243 -20.51 -21.27 -2.14
N LYS A 244 -19.95 -22.33 -2.71
CA LYS A 244 -19.36 -23.46 -1.97
C LYS A 244 -18.26 -22.97 -1.03
N ALA A 245 -18.29 -23.42 0.23
CA ALA A 245 -17.38 -22.98 1.28
C ALA A 245 -15.89 -23.17 0.92
N SER A 246 -15.52 -24.26 0.26
CA SER A 246 -14.16 -24.50 -0.21
C SER A 246 -13.68 -23.46 -1.24
N TYR A 247 -14.56 -22.98 -2.11
CA TYR A 247 -14.23 -21.95 -3.09
C TYR A 247 -13.99 -20.59 -2.42
N ILE A 248 -14.86 -20.23 -1.47
CA ILE A 248 -14.68 -19.02 -0.64
C ILE A 248 -13.34 -19.06 0.09
N GLN A 249 -12.96 -20.22 0.64
CA GLN A 249 -11.68 -20.39 1.33
C GLN A 249 -10.49 -20.14 0.40
N GLU A 250 -10.51 -20.72 -0.80
CA GLU A 250 -9.45 -20.52 -1.79
C GLU A 250 -9.42 -19.08 -2.32
N CYS A 251 -10.59 -18.47 -2.56
CA CYS A 251 -10.71 -17.06 -2.92
C CYS A 251 -10.06 -16.15 -1.87
N PHE A 252 -10.43 -16.29 -0.60
CA PHE A 252 -9.89 -15.46 0.48
C PHE A 252 -8.40 -15.72 0.72
N GLN A 253 -7.94 -16.97 0.57
CA GLN A 253 -6.51 -17.27 0.65
C GLN A 253 -5.74 -16.56 -0.47
N SER A 254 -6.26 -16.51 -1.69
CA SER A 254 -5.62 -15.83 -2.81
C SER A 254 -5.50 -14.32 -2.63
N ILE A 255 -6.42 -13.70 -1.89
CA ILE A 255 -6.35 -12.29 -1.51
C ILE A 255 -5.24 -12.04 -0.51
N LYS A 256 -5.07 -12.93 0.48
CA LYS A 256 -3.96 -12.85 1.44
C LYS A 256 -2.59 -12.94 0.77
N GLU A 257 -2.49 -13.63 -0.33
CA GLU A 257 -1.25 -13.87 -1.06
C GLU A 257 -0.87 -12.74 -2.02
N GLN A 258 -1.67 -11.67 -2.10
CA GLN A 258 -1.32 -10.54 -2.95
C GLN A 258 -0.01 -9.88 -2.49
N ILE A 259 0.89 -9.62 -3.43
CA ILE A 259 2.17 -8.98 -3.19
C ILE A 259 2.03 -7.48 -3.37
N GLY A 260 2.60 -6.72 -2.46
CA GLY A 260 2.70 -5.27 -2.49
C GLY A 260 2.35 -4.63 -1.15
N LEU A 261 2.88 -3.43 -0.90
CA LEU A 261 2.57 -2.61 0.27
C LEU A 261 1.33 -1.77 -0.01
N LEU A 262 0.17 -2.39 -0.13
CA LEU A 262 -1.09 -1.71 -0.42
C LEU A 262 -2.02 -1.79 0.78
N LEU A 263 -2.76 -0.71 1.04
CA LEU A 263 -3.91 -0.74 1.92
C LEU A 263 -5.04 -1.44 1.17
N PHE A 264 -5.47 -2.58 1.68
CA PHE A 264 -6.59 -3.32 1.11
C PHE A 264 -7.84 -3.15 1.95
N GLU A 265 -8.96 -2.97 1.27
CA GLU A 265 -10.28 -3.23 1.79
C GLU A 265 -10.89 -4.39 1.03
N VAL A 266 -11.56 -5.30 1.72
CA VAL A 266 -12.37 -6.34 1.08
C VAL A 266 -13.83 -6.05 1.37
N VAL A 267 -14.59 -5.75 0.33
CA VAL A 267 -16.03 -5.51 0.39
C VAL A 267 -16.74 -6.77 -0.11
N ILE A 268 -17.39 -7.47 0.82
CA ILE A 268 -18.10 -8.71 0.56
C ILE A 268 -19.59 -8.41 0.60
N VAL A 269 -20.30 -8.71 -0.49
CA VAL A 269 -21.74 -8.50 -0.57
C VAL A 269 -22.44 -9.85 -0.75
N ASN A 270 -23.09 -10.32 0.31
CA ASN A 270 -23.94 -11.52 0.29
C ASN A 270 -25.30 -11.19 -0.30
N ASP A 271 -25.59 -11.72 -1.46
CA ASP A 271 -26.83 -11.47 -2.22
C ASP A 271 -27.97 -12.37 -1.76
N GLY A 272 -28.25 -12.38 -0.46
CA GLY A 272 -29.38 -13.18 0.07
C GLY A 272 -29.16 -14.68 -0.03
N SER A 273 -27.93 -15.16 0.19
CA SER A 273 -27.66 -16.60 0.31
C SER A 273 -28.54 -17.25 1.39
N ASP A 274 -28.85 -18.51 1.21
CA ASP A 274 -29.59 -19.29 2.22
C ASP A 274 -28.85 -19.33 3.57
N THR A 275 -29.55 -19.82 4.60
CA THR A 275 -29.05 -19.80 5.98
C THR A 275 -27.74 -20.57 6.14
N LEU A 276 -27.57 -21.71 5.45
CA LEU A 276 -26.37 -22.54 5.55
C LEU A 276 -25.17 -21.83 4.91
N HIS A 277 -25.32 -21.37 3.65
CA HIS A 277 -24.25 -20.69 2.93
C HIS A 277 -23.88 -19.36 3.59
N THR A 278 -24.85 -18.61 4.12
CA THR A 278 -24.62 -17.39 4.90
C THR A 278 -23.74 -17.69 6.12
N ARG A 279 -24.10 -18.72 6.92
CA ARG A 279 -23.35 -19.07 8.13
C ARG A 279 -21.91 -19.52 7.82
N LEU A 280 -21.73 -20.29 6.75
CA LEU A 280 -20.40 -20.70 6.29
C LEU A 280 -19.57 -19.51 5.82
N LEU A 281 -20.16 -18.59 5.05
CA LEU A 281 -19.51 -17.37 4.60
C LEU A 281 -19.07 -16.51 5.78
N GLU A 282 -19.95 -16.28 6.77
CA GLU A 282 -19.66 -15.48 7.95
C GLU A 282 -18.52 -16.09 8.78
N GLY A 283 -18.45 -17.42 8.88
CA GLY A 283 -17.32 -18.12 9.49
C GLY A 283 -16.00 -17.90 8.75
N HIS A 284 -16.01 -17.91 7.42
CA HIS A 284 -14.82 -17.60 6.61
C HIS A 284 -14.41 -16.13 6.72
N ILE A 285 -15.38 -15.20 6.81
CA ILE A 285 -15.11 -13.76 7.03
C ILE A 285 -14.46 -13.55 8.40
N GLN A 286 -14.97 -14.21 9.44
CA GLN A 286 -14.37 -14.13 10.77
C GLN A 286 -12.93 -14.66 10.75
N ASN A 287 -12.68 -15.81 10.14
CA ASN A 287 -11.32 -16.36 10.00
C ASN A 287 -10.40 -15.43 9.20
N LEU A 288 -10.91 -14.80 8.14
CA LEU A 288 -10.16 -13.81 7.36
C LEU A 288 -9.78 -12.61 8.23
N ALA A 289 -10.70 -12.09 9.04
CA ALA A 289 -10.46 -10.97 9.95
C ALA A 289 -9.43 -11.32 11.04
N GLU A 290 -9.52 -12.50 11.63
CA GLU A 290 -8.60 -12.95 12.68
C GLU A 290 -7.18 -13.22 12.16
N THR A 291 -7.07 -13.82 10.98
CA THR A 291 -5.79 -14.20 10.37
C THR A 291 -5.15 -13.08 9.53
N SER A 292 -5.90 -12.01 9.27
CA SER A 292 -5.46 -10.89 8.45
C SER A 292 -5.91 -9.58 9.08
N ARG A 293 -5.40 -9.29 10.28
CA ARG A 293 -5.71 -8.06 11.05
C ARG A 293 -5.45 -6.76 10.29
N TRP A 294 -4.86 -6.85 9.18
CA TRP A 294 -4.47 -5.84 8.22
C TRP A 294 -5.52 -5.57 7.14
N LEU A 295 -6.56 -6.38 6.95
CA LEU A 295 -7.66 -6.17 6.02
C LEU A 295 -8.82 -5.42 6.70
N LYS A 296 -9.18 -4.26 6.17
CA LYS A 296 -10.49 -3.70 6.47
C LYS A 296 -11.53 -4.55 5.74
N ILE A 297 -12.41 -5.21 6.45
CA ILE A 297 -13.49 -5.99 5.88
C ILE A 297 -14.80 -5.25 6.04
N THR A 298 -15.50 -5.04 4.93
CA THR A 298 -16.86 -4.50 4.88
C THR A 298 -17.78 -5.61 4.42
N TYR A 299 -18.64 -6.12 5.32
CA TYR A 299 -19.62 -7.15 5.01
C TYR A 299 -21.02 -6.53 4.89
N ILE A 300 -21.68 -6.80 3.77
CA ILE A 300 -23.03 -6.34 3.47
C ILE A 300 -23.88 -7.57 3.14
N LYS A 301 -25.08 -7.63 3.68
CA LYS A 301 -26.05 -8.70 3.39
C LYS A 301 -27.31 -8.11 2.80
N ASN A 302 -27.78 -8.67 1.70
CA ASN A 302 -29.12 -8.43 1.18
C ASN A 302 -30.11 -9.36 1.89
N GLU A 303 -31.33 -8.92 2.06
CA GLU A 303 -32.38 -9.72 2.69
C GLU A 303 -32.81 -10.90 1.80
N GLU A 304 -32.74 -10.71 0.48
CA GLU A 304 -33.04 -11.69 -0.55
C GLU A 304 -32.11 -11.51 -1.75
N ASN A 305 -32.11 -12.48 -2.68
CA ASN A 305 -31.37 -12.36 -3.92
C ASN A 305 -31.93 -11.23 -4.80
N LYS A 306 -31.11 -10.20 -5.01
CA LYS A 306 -31.41 -9.02 -5.84
C LYS A 306 -30.75 -9.07 -7.22
N GLY A 307 -29.89 -10.05 -7.45
CA GLY A 307 -29.12 -10.23 -8.67
C GLY A 307 -27.76 -9.53 -8.64
N LEU A 308 -26.91 -9.96 -9.58
CA LEU A 308 -25.49 -9.57 -9.61
C LEU A 308 -25.30 -8.06 -9.85
N GLY A 309 -26.06 -7.45 -10.77
CA GLY A 309 -25.99 -6.01 -11.05
C GLY A 309 -26.27 -5.14 -9.82
N TYR A 310 -27.36 -5.44 -9.10
CA TYR A 310 -27.69 -4.75 -7.84
C TYR A 310 -26.61 -4.93 -6.78
N THR A 311 -26.13 -6.14 -6.62
CA THR A 311 -25.12 -6.51 -5.61
C THR A 311 -23.79 -5.82 -5.88
N LEU A 312 -23.37 -5.73 -7.13
CA LEU A 312 -22.16 -5.01 -7.53
C LEU A 312 -22.29 -3.49 -7.40
N ASP A 313 -23.45 -2.90 -7.75
CA ASP A 313 -23.69 -1.46 -7.54
C ASP A 313 -23.62 -1.12 -6.05
N LYS A 314 -24.31 -1.88 -5.20
CA LYS A 314 -24.30 -1.69 -3.75
C LYS A 314 -22.91 -1.80 -3.17
N GLY A 315 -22.15 -2.82 -3.59
CA GLY A 315 -20.78 -3.04 -3.14
C GLY A 315 -19.82 -1.97 -3.64
N LEU A 316 -19.92 -1.54 -4.90
CA LEU A 316 -19.08 -0.48 -5.46
C LEU A 316 -19.26 0.84 -4.70
N ARG A 317 -20.50 1.21 -4.35
CA ARG A 317 -20.79 2.40 -3.53
C ARG A 317 -20.20 2.30 -2.15
N ALA A 318 -20.17 1.11 -1.55
CA ALA A 318 -19.62 0.85 -0.23
C ALA A 318 -18.09 0.81 -0.20
N CYS A 319 -17.42 0.58 -1.32
CA CYS A 319 -15.96 0.61 -1.40
C CYS A 319 -15.43 1.96 -0.93
N TYR A 320 -14.45 1.95 -0.06
CA TYR A 320 -13.82 3.17 0.47
C TYR A 320 -12.86 3.81 -0.54
N PHE A 321 -12.06 2.97 -1.25
CA PHE A 321 -11.01 3.43 -2.14
C PHE A 321 -11.51 3.71 -3.56
N GLU A 322 -10.78 4.57 -4.27
CA GLU A 322 -11.03 4.91 -5.67
C GLU A 322 -10.73 3.76 -6.63
N HIS A 323 -9.70 2.98 -6.32
CA HIS A 323 -9.29 1.82 -7.13
C HIS A 323 -10.00 0.57 -6.62
N VAL A 324 -10.91 0.03 -7.42
CA VAL A 324 -11.69 -1.15 -7.07
C VAL A 324 -11.34 -2.30 -7.99
N PHE A 325 -11.02 -3.45 -7.39
CA PHE A 325 -10.75 -4.70 -8.09
C PHE A 325 -11.91 -5.67 -7.83
N ARG A 326 -12.59 -6.05 -8.87
CA ARG A 326 -13.72 -6.98 -8.78
C ARG A 326 -13.23 -8.41 -8.99
N MET A 327 -13.77 -9.38 -8.23
CA MET A 327 -13.61 -10.81 -8.51
C MET A 327 -14.82 -11.60 -8.03
N ASP A 328 -14.99 -12.82 -8.56
CA ASP A 328 -15.99 -13.75 -8.09
C ASP A 328 -15.50 -14.56 -6.88
N ALA A 329 -16.43 -14.98 -6.03
CA ALA A 329 -16.13 -15.70 -4.80
C ALA A 329 -15.70 -17.16 -5.02
N ASP A 330 -15.82 -17.68 -6.23
CA ASP A 330 -15.43 -19.02 -6.65
C ASP A 330 -14.11 -19.06 -7.45
N ASP A 331 -13.49 -17.89 -7.69
CA ASP A 331 -12.25 -17.74 -8.42
C ASP A 331 -11.02 -17.60 -7.52
N ILE A 332 -9.83 -17.67 -8.12
CA ILE A 332 -8.54 -17.52 -7.43
C ILE A 332 -7.75 -16.37 -8.05
N MET A 333 -7.50 -15.33 -7.30
CA MET A 333 -6.67 -14.19 -7.71
C MET A 333 -5.20 -14.60 -7.80
N LEU A 334 -4.54 -14.34 -8.93
CA LEU A 334 -3.11 -14.61 -9.02
C LEU A 334 -2.29 -13.59 -8.21
N LYS A 335 -1.21 -14.06 -7.62
CA LYS A 335 -0.37 -13.37 -6.63
C LYS A 335 0.07 -11.96 -7.00
N HIS A 336 0.25 -11.68 -8.29
CA HIS A 336 0.72 -10.39 -8.82
C HIS A 336 -0.38 -9.53 -9.48
N ARG A 337 -1.65 -9.94 -9.41
CA ARG A 337 -2.74 -9.26 -10.13
C ARG A 337 -2.78 -7.78 -9.86
N ILE A 338 -2.86 -7.39 -8.61
CA ILE A 338 -3.06 -5.98 -8.22
C ILE A 338 -1.88 -5.14 -8.67
N VAL A 339 -0.66 -5.60 -8.42
CA VAL A 339 0.56 -4.89 -8.85
C VAL A 339 0.62 -4.75 -10.38
N GLN A 340 0.30 -5.80 -11.13
CA GLN A 340 0.33 -5.76 -12.59
C GLN A 340 -0.68 -4.76 -13.16
N GLN A 341 -1.92 -4.78 -12.65
CA GLN A 341 -2.95 -3.85 -13.10
C GLN A 341 -2.65 -2.42 -12.68
N LEU A 342 -2.14 -2.18 -11.47
CA LEU A 342 -1.72 -0.86 -11.03
C LEU A 342 -0.50 -0.34 -11.82
N THR A 343 0.47 -1.18 -12.14
CA THR A 343 1.63 -0.80 -12.96
C THR A 343 1.20 -0.39 -14.37
N PHE A 344 0.21 -1.07 -14.94
CA PHE A 344 -0.39 -0.65 -16.20
C PHE A 344 -1.10 0.69 -16.07
N LEU A 345 -1.90 0.84 -15.01
CA LEU A 345 -2.66 2.06 -14.73
C LEU A 345 -1.77 3.31 -14.61
N GLN A 346 -0.56 3.18 -14.09
CA GLN A 346 0.39 4.30 -13.97
C GLN A 346 0.70 5.00 -15.29
N LYS A 347 0.69 4.23 -16.38
CA LYS A 347 0.91 4.75 -17.74
C LYS A 347 -0.36 5.29 -18.39
N HIS A 348 -1.51 5.06 -17.76
CA HIS A 348 -2.84 5.35 -18.27
C HIS A 348 -3.75 6.01 -17.22
N LEU A 349 -3.17 6.86 -16.35
CA LEU A 349 -3.89 7.47 -15.23
C LEU A 349 -5.07 8.34 -15.67
N ASP A 350 -4.96 8.98 -16.81
CA ASP A 350 -5.93 9.95 -17.27
C ASP A 350 -7.05 9.35 -18.14
N ASP A 351 -6.86 8.15 -18.67
CA ASP A 351 -7.75 7.54 -19.65
C ASP A 351 -8.21 6.11 -19.33
N CYS A 352 -7.63 5.45 -18.31
CA CYS A 352 -8.03 4.12 -17.90
C CYS A 352 -9.02 4.16 -16.73
N PHE A 353 -10.29 3.89 -17.02
CA PHE A 353 -11.37 3.88 -16.03
C PHE A 353 -11.98 2.49 -15.83
N LEU A 354 -11.85 1.61 -16.83
CA LEU A 354 -12.22 0.22 -16.80
C LEU A 354 -11.13 -0.62 -17.49
N MET A 355 -10.62 -1.62 -16.79
CA MET A 355 -9.57 -2.51 -17.29
C MET A 355 -9.82 -3.94 -16.86
N GLY A 356 -9.61 -4.88 -17.77
CA GLY A 356 -9.57 -6.31 -17.50
C GLY A 356 -8.17 -6.89 -17.63
N GLY A 357 -8.10 -8.21 -17.42
CA GLY A 357 -6.92 -9.03 -17.67
C GLY A 357 -7.30 -10.41 -18.18
N GLN A 358 -6.32 -11.23 -18.49
CA GLN A 358 -6.57 -12.59 -18.98
C GLN A 358 -6.85 -13.53 -17.80
N VAL A 359 -7.61 -14.59 -18.07
CA VAL A 359 -7.85 -15.65 -17.11
C VAL A 359 -7.32 -17.00 -17.62
N GLN A 360 -6.84 -17.81 -16.70
CA GLN A 360 -6.61 -19.23 -16.92
C GLN A 360 -7.82 -20.01 -16.42
N MET A 361 -8.50 -20.68 -17.30
CA MET A 361 -9.65 -21.53 -16.93
C MET A 361 -9.18 -22.85 -16.33
N PHE A 362 -9.84 -23.31 -15.27
CA PHE A 362 -9.57 -24.59 -14.62
C PHE A 362 -10.87 -25.21 -14.10
N SER A 363 -10.86 -26.50 -13.81
CA SER A 363 -11.98 -27.23 -13.19
C SER A 363 -11.45 -28.29 -12.23
N GLU A 364 -12.32 -28.86 -11.38
CA GLU A 364 -11.96 -30.04 -10.58
C GLU A 364 -11.38 -31.14 -11.49
N GLY A 365 -10.17 -31.60 -11.20
CA GLY A 365 -9.45 -32.60 -11.98
C GLY A 365 -8.73 -32.12 -13.25
N SER A 366 -8.74 -30.79 -13.54
CA SER A 366 -7.98 -30.22 -14.65
C SER A 366 -7.49 -28.79 -14.35
N GLU A 367 -6.20 -28.65 -14.16
CA GLU A 367 -5.55 -27.37 -13.83
C GLU A 367 -5.52 -26.35 -14.97
N ASN A 368 -5.68 -26.79 -16.22
CA ASN A 368 -5.67 -25.94 -17.39
C ASN A 368 -6.72 -26.33 -18.42
N ARG A 369 -7.70 -25.46 -18.60
CA ARG A 369 -8.78 -25.56 -19.60
C ARG A 369 -8.69 -24.49 -20.69
N GLY A 370 -7.56 -23.78 -20.76
CA GLY A 370 -7.30 -22.72 -21.69
C GLY A 370 -7.16 -21.34 -21.04
N THR A 371 -6.71 -20.38 -21.83
CA THR A 371 -6.46 -18.99 -21.41
C THR A 371 -7.19 -18.06 -22.36
N THR A 372 -7.74 -16.97 -21.85
CA THR A 372 -8.34 -15.91 -22.68
C THR A 372 -7.29 -15.01 -23.29
N HIS A 373 -7.66 -14.34 -24.39
CA HIS A 373 -6.81 -13.38 -25.09
C HIS A 373 -7.65 -12.18 -25.55
N HIS A 374 -8.07 -11.35 -24.60
CA HIS A 374 -8.77 -10.09 -24.89
C HIS A 374 -7.76 -8.97 -25.11
N THR A 375 -8.12 -8.02 -25.98
CA THR A 375 -7.32 -6.84 -26.31
C THR A 375 -8.09 -5.57 -25.95
N ASP A 376 -7.40 -4.44 -25.92
CA ASP A 376 -8.01 -3.13 -25.78
C ASP A 376 -9.05 -2.88 -26.87
N ILE A 377 -10.07 -2.10 -26.52
CA ILE A 377 -11.13 -1.74 -27.45
C ILE A 377 -11.38 -0.24 -27.34
N SER A 378 -11.38 0.45 -28.49
CA SER A 378 -11.82 1.83 -28.61
C SER A 378 -13.29 1.92 -28.99
N TRP A 379 -13.95 3.03 -28.65
CA TRP A 379 -15.31 3.32 -29.10
C TRP A 379 -15.38 3.41 -30.62
N GLU A 380 -14.40 4.05 -31.25
CA GLU A 380 -14.34 4.21 -32.71
C GLU A 380 -14.30 2.85 -33.40
N ASP A 381 -13.40 1.96 -33.00
CA ASP A 381 -13.29 0.61 -33.58
C ASP A 381 -14.55 -0.20 -33.32
N TRP A 382 -15.08 -0.14 -32.10
CA TRP A 382 -16.26 -0.93 -31.72
C TRP A 382 -17.52 -0.45 -32.42
N SER A 383 -17.76 0.86 -32.48
CA SER A 383 -18.98 1.44 -33.06
C SER A 383 -19.06 1.30 -34.58
N THR A 384 -17.93 1.24 -35.26
CA THR A 384 -17.87 1.13 -36.74
C THR A 384 -17.72 -0.31 -37.24
N ASN A 385 -17.20 -1.23 -36.40
CA ASN A 385 -16.89 -2.59 -36.83
C ASN A 385 -17.95 -3.61 -36.32
N GLU A 386 -18.79 -4.09 -37.25
CA GLU A 386 -19.84 -5.06 -36.95
C GLU A 386 -19.30 -6.38 -36.35
N LYS A 387 -18.12 -6.85 -36.79
CA LYS A 387 -17.51 -8.07 -36.24
C LYS A 387 -17.10 -7.88 -34.77
N MET A 388 -16.69 -6.70 -34.39
CA MET A 388 -16.37 -6.41 -32.99
C MET A 388 -17.63 -6.31 -32.15
N ARG A 389 -18.69 -5.69 -32.64
CA ARG A 389 -20.01 -5.65 -31.98
C ARG A 389 -20.61 -7.04 -31.73
N LYS A 390 -20.37 -7.97 -32.61
CA LYS A 390 -20.80 -9.38 -32.46
C LYS A 390 -19.99 -10.16 -31.41
N ARG A 391 -18.87 -9.61 -30.92
CA ARG A 391 -18.13 -10.20 -29.80
C ARG A 391 -18.78 -9.78 -28.49
N HIS A 392 -19.57 -10.66 -27.89
CA HIS A 392 -20.25 -10.40 -26.62
C HIS A 392 -19.37 -10.65 -25.40
N TRP A 393 -18.22 -11.26 -25.56
CA TRP A 393 -17.23 -11.49 -24.50
C TRP A 393 -15.90 -10.83 -24.89
N VAL A 394 -15.73 -9.62 -24.44
CA VAL A 394 -14.59 -8.76 -24.81
C VAL A 394 -13.66 -8.45 -23.64
N MET A 395 -14.09 -8.81 -22.42
CA MET A 395 -13.34 -8.61 -21.18
C MET A 395 -13.83 -9.61 -20.14
N ASN A 396 -12.93 -10.09 -19.29
CA ASN A 396 -13.28 -11.04 -18.24
C ASN A 396 -13.79 -10.29 -17.00
N HIS A 397 -15.09 -10.38 -16.72
CA HIS A 397 -15.73 -9.65 -15.60
C HIS A 397 -15.02 -9.84 -14.24
N PRO A 398 -14.59 -11.06 -13.81
CA PRO A 398 -13.90 -11.23 -12.54
C PRO A 398 -12.50 -10.60 -12.47
N THR A 399 -12.02 -10.02 -13.57
CA THR A 399 -10.72 -9.33 -13.60
C THR A 399 -10.81 -7.82 -13.61
N TYR A 400 -12.03 -7.25 -13.50
CA TYR A 400 -12.20 -5.80 -13.61
C TYR A 400 -11.44 -5.04 -12.55
N TYR A 401 -10.69 -4.05 -13.02
CA TYR A 401 -10.33 -2.85 -12.31
C TYR A 401 -11.34 -1.76 -12.67
N LEU A 402 -11.85 -1.07 -11.67
CA LEU A 402 -12.86 -0.01 -11.78
C LEU A 402 -12.34 1.25 -11.09
N ARG A 403 -12.31 2.37 -11.80
CA ARG A 403 -12.13 3.68 -11.17
C ARG A 403 -13.46 4.15 -10.61
N LYS A 404 -13.67 3.96 -9.30
CA LYS A 404 -14.96 4.11 -8.62
C LYS A 404 -15.73 5.36 -9.04
N SER A 405 -15.11 6.56 -8.91
CA SER A 405 -15.78 7.83 -9.24
C SER A 405 -16.27 7.86 -10.69
N LYS A 406 -15.45 7.37 -11.64
CA LYS A 406 -15.76 7.36 -13.06
C LYS A 406 -16.84 6.34 -13.43
N ILE A 407 -16.84 5.18 -12.76
CA ILE A 407 -17.88 4.18 -12.95
C ILE A 407 -19.21 4.67 -12.36
N LEU A 408 -19.20 5.31 -11.21
CA LEU A 408 -20.40 5.95 -10.64
C LEU A 408 -20.94 7.08 -11.54
N GLU A 409 -20.05 7.87 -12.14
CA GLU A 409 -20.39 8.92 -13.12
C GLU A 409 -21.01 8.34 -14.42
N CYS A 410 -20.71 7.09 -14.76
CA CYS A 410 -21.35 6.33 -15.85
C CYS A 410 -22.68 5.68 -15.45
N GLY A 411 -23.18 5.90 -14.23
CA GLY A 411 -24.39 5.26 -13.74
C GLY A 411 -24.16 3.95 -13.01
N SER A 412 -22.90 3.54 -12.75
CA SER A 412 -22.54 2.30 -12.05
C SER A 412 -23.05 1.03 -12.77
N TYR A 413 -23.17 -0.09 -12.06
CA TYR A 413 -23.90 -1.26 -12.57
C TYR A 413 -25.41 -0.97 -12.57
N ASP A 414 -26.09 -1.33 -13.63
CA ASP A 414 -27.55 -1.18 -13.71
C ASP A 414 -28.24 -2.24 -12.83
N SER A 415 -28.82 -1.78 -11.73
CA SER A 415 -29.48 -2.65 -10.75
C SER A 415 -30.79 -3.29 -11.28
N SER A 416 -31.32 -2.83 -12.41
CA SER A 416 -32.47 -3.44 -13.07
C SER A 416 -32.11 -4.67 -13.89
N ILE A 417 -30.82 -4.84 -14.22
CA ILE A 417 -30.28 -6.00 -14.90
C ILE A 417 -29.95 -7.07 -13.87
N HIS A 418 -30.81 -8.06 -13.76
CA HIS A 418 -30.69 -9.08 -12.71
C HIS A 418 -29.41 -9.93 -12.82
N SER A 419 -29.01 -10.32 -14.04
CA SER A 419 -27.79 -11.09 -14.31
C SER A 419 -27.54 -11.27 -15.81
N MET A 420 -26.29 -11.66 -16.17
CA MET A 420 -25.86 -12.09 -17.52
C MET A 420 -25.60 -10.99 -18.55
N CYS A 421 -25.88 -9.72 -18.27
CA CYS A 421 -25.59 -8.62 -19.18
C CYS A 421 -25.15 -7.34 -18.46
N GLU A 422 -25.06 -7.36 -17.14
CA GLU A 422 -24.66 -6.21 -16.30
C GLU A 422 -23.23 -5.73 -16.59
N ASP A 423 -22.36 -6.67 -16.94
CA ASP A 423 -20.98 -6.42 -17.34
C ASP A 423 -20.89 -5.80 -18.74
N PHE A 424 -21.67 -6.35 -19.68
CA PHE A 424 -21.68 -5.88 -21.05
C PHE A 424 -22.32 -4.48 -21.17
N ASP A 425 -23.40 -4.23 -20.45
CA ASP A 425 -24.00 -2.91 -20.33
C ASP A 425 -23.01 -1.86 -19.80
N LEU A 426 -22.31 -2.18 -18.71
CA LEU A 426 -21.28 -1.29 -18.14
C LEU A 426 -20.16 -1.00 -19.16
N ILE A 427 -19.67 -2.03 -19.86
CA ILE A 427 -18.65 -1.86 -20.91
C ILE A 427 -19.13 -0.89 -21.97
N LEU A 428 -20.34 -1.00 -22.46
CA LEU A 428 -20.87 -0.14 -23.53
C LEU A 428 -20.95 1.31 -23.08
N ARG A 429 -21.45 1.57 -21.86
CA ARG A 429 -21.54 2.92 -21.32
C ARG A 429 -20.18 3.55 -21.08
N VAL A 430 -19.21 2.76 -20.60
CA VAL A 430 -17.83 3.23 -20.40
C VAL A 430 -17.17 3.54 -21.76
N LEU A 431 -17.28 2.64 -22.73
CA LEU A 431 -16.76 2.84 -24.09
C LEU A 431 -17.31 4.11 -24.73
N LYS A 432 -18.64 4.31 -24.69
CA LYS A 432 -19.27 5.49 -25.26
C LYS A 432 -18.83 6.77 -24.59
N LYS A 433 -18.77 6.77 -23.25
CA LYS A 433 -18.48 7.98 -22.49
C LYS A 433 -17.00 8.36 -22.50
N TYR A 434 -16.10 7.37 -22.41
CA TYR A 434 -14.66 7.60 -22.21
C TYR A 434 -13.79 7.13 -23.39
N GLY A 435 -14.39 6.56 -24.40
CA GLY A 435 -13.71 6.23 -25.65
C GLY A 435 -12.92 4.94 -25.66
N LYS A 436 -12.57 4.35 -24.51
CA LYS A 436 -11.72 3.15 -24.48
C LYS A 436 -11.88 2.30 -23.22
N ILE A 437 -11.68 0.99 -23.38
CA ILE A 437 -11.45 0.02 -22.31
C ILE A 437 -10.15 -0.73 -22.57
N TYR A 438 -9.49 -1.17 -21.48
CA TYR A 438 -8.17 -1.80 -21.53
C TYR A 438 -8.22 -3.26 -21.12
N ASN A 439 -7.39 -4.09 -21.75
CA ASN A 439 -7.16 -5.49 -21.37
C ASN A 439 -5.67 -5.77 -21.30
N ILE A 440 -5.11 -5.91 -20.09
CA ILE A 440 -3.71 -6.26 -19.96
C ILE A 440 -3.45 -7.70 -20.46
N PRO A 441 -2.30 -7.97 -21.07
CA PRO A 441 -1.99 -9.29 -21.64
C PRO A 441 -1.70 -10.36 -20.58
N GLN A 442 -1.46 -9.96 -19.33
CA GLN A 442 -1.12 -10.87 -18.24
C GLN A 442 -2.36 -11.68 -17.81
N VAL A 443 -2.13 -12.95 -17.49
CA VAL A 443 -3.10 -13.75 -16.75
C VAL A 443 -3.08 -13.30 -15.29
N VAL A 444 -4.23 -12.86 -14.79
CA VAL A 444 -4.37 -12.25 -13.46
C VAL A 444 -5.29 -13.03 -12.52
N LEU A 445 -5.97 -14.05 -13.05
CA LEU A 445 -6.97 -14.82 -12.32
C LEU A 445 -7.05 -16.25 -12.86
N LYS A 446 -7.25 -17.23 -11.97
CA LYS A 446 -7.72 -18.56 -12.33
C LYS A 446 -9.24 -18.56 -12.24
N TYR A 447 -9.88 -18.78 -13.37
CA TYR A 447 -11.33 -18.81 -13.53
C TYR A 447 -11.85 -20.25 -13.39
N ARG A 448 -12.67 -20.48 -12.38
CA ARG A 448 -13.17 -21.83 -12.08
C ARG A 448 -14.37 -22.19 -12.95
N LEU A 449 -14.34 -23.40 -13.53
CA LEU A 449 -15.46 -23.97 -14.25
C LEU A 449 -16.15 -25.04 -13.40
N HIS A 450 -17.43 -24.84 -13.07
CA HIS A 450 -18.22 -25.77 -12.29
C HIS A 450 -19.71 -25.66 -12.62
N PRO A 451 -20.54 -26.76 -12.42
CA PRO A 451 -21.94 -26.78 -12.81
C PRO A 451 -22.86 -25.74 -12.15
N GLY A 452 -22.42 -25.20 -10.99
CA GLY A 452 -23.18 -24.17 -10.24
C GLY A 452 -23.02 -22.75 -10.77
N GLN A 453 -22.18 -22.53 -11.79
CA GLN A 453 -21.95 -21.17 -12.33
C GLN A 453 -23.18 -20.66 -13.06
N LEU A 454 -23.41 -19.35 -12.96
CA LEU A 454 -24.46 -18.64 -13.68
C LEU A 454 -24.35 -18.84 -15.20
N THR A 455 -23.11 -18.71 -15.72
CA THR A 455 -22.81 -18.87 -17.15
C THR A 455 -23.04 -20.29 -17.66
N PHE A 456 -22.84 -21.32 -16.82
CA PHE A 456 -23.07 -22.70 -17.21
C PHE A 456 -24.55 -23.04 -17.25
N ASN A 457 -25.34 -22.55 -16.29
CA ASN A 457 -26.78 -22.82 -16.19
C ASN A 457 -27.62 -21.97 -17.16
N GLY A 458 -27.16 -20.76 -17.49
CA GLY A 458 -27.82 -19.85 -18.44
C GLY A 458 -27.54 -20.17 -19.91
N GLY A 459 -26.38 -20.80 -20.18
CA GLY A 459 -25.91 -21.05 -21.55
C GLY A 459 -26.71 -22.04 -22.36
N VAL A 460 -27.38 -23.03 -21.72
CA VAL A 460 -28.12 -24.11 -22.43
C VAL A 460 -29.56 -23.73 -22.70
N LYS A 461 -30.19 -22.90 -21.88
CA LYS A 461 -31.62 -22.53 -22.03
C LYS A 461 -31.88 -21.07 -22.38
N GLY A 462 -30.86 -20.20 -22.36
CA GLY A 462 -31.04 -18.77 -22.52
C GLY A 462 -30.17 -18.11 -23.59
N GLY A 463 -29.32 -18.85 -24.30
CA GLY A 463 -28.32 -18.26 -25.21
C GLY A 463 -28.89 -17.31 -26.26
N GLU A 464 -30.05 -17.64 -26.85
CA GLU A 464 -30.70 -16.78 -27.83
C GLU A 464 -31.40 -15.57 -27.19
N TYR A 465 -32.01 -15.75 -26.03
CA TYR A 465 -32.60 -14.65 -25.26
C TYR A 465 -31.54 -13.59 -24.88
N TRP A 466 -30.44 -13.99 -24.26
CA TRP A 466 -29.39 -13.09 -23.87
C TRP A 466 -28.67 -12.43 -25.06
N LYS A 467 -28.56 -13.17 -26.18
CA LYS A 467 -28.05 -12.59 -27.42
C LYS A 467 -28.96 -11.46 -27.92
N ASN A 468 -30.27 -11.65 -27.84
CA ASN A 468 -31.27 -10.65 -28.25
C ASN A 468 -31.21 -9.42 -27.28
N VAL A 469 -31.09 -9.65 -25.98
CA VAL A 469 -30.92 -8.57 -25.01
C VAL A 469 -29.67 -7.74 -25.31
N ARG A 470 -28.52 -8.38 -25.55
CA ARG A 470 -27.26 -7.68 -25.90
C ARG A 470 -27.38 -6.96 -27.26
N ASN A 471 -28.00 -7.55 -28.24
CA ASN A 471 -28.22 -6.88 -29.53
C ASN A 471 -29.07 -5.62 -29.37
N LYS A 472 -30.11 -5.65 -28.52
CA LYS A 472 -30.90 -4.48 -28.20
C LYS A 472 -30.08 -3.40 -27.52
N MET A 473 -29.25 -3.76 -26.52
CA MET A 473 -28.33 -2.82 -25.87
C MET A 473 -27.39 -2.14 -26.89
N ILE A 474 -26.86 -2.91 -27.85
CA ILE A 474 -26.02 -2.39 -28.93
C ILE A 474 -26.82 -1.40 -29.80
N GLU A 475 -28.02 -1.73 -30.17
CA GLU A 475 -28.87 -0.83 -30.99
C GLU A 475 -29.21 0.45 -30.25
N ASP A 476 -29.54 0.36 -28.96
CA ASP A 476 -29.92 1.51 -28.16
C ASP A 476 -28.71 2.45 -27.95
N ILE A 477 -27.54 1.91 -27.60
CA ILE A 477 -26.32 2.72 -27.37
C ILE A 477 -25.80 3.40 -28.62
N LEU A 478 -26.09 2.86 -29.81
CA LEU A 478 -25.70 3.46 -31.10
C LEU A 478 -26.68 4.53 -31.59
N LYS A 479 -27.93 4.55 -31.10
CA LYS A 479 -28.96 5.57 -31.47
C LYS A 479 -28.79 6.85 -30.68
N ASP A 480 -28.41 6.74 -29.43
CA ASP A 480 -28.13 7.88 -28.56
C ASP A 480 -26.78 8.55 -28.91
#